data_a17624f497ff7a534cf051793b178089
#
_entry.id   a17624f497ff7a534cf051793b178089
#
_cell.length_a   1.000
_cell.length_b   1.000
_cell.length_c   1.000
_cell.angle_alpha   90.00
_cell.angle_beta   90.00
_cell.angle_gamma   90.00
#
_symmetry.space_group_name_H-M   'P 1'
#
loop_
_entity.id
_entity.type
_entity.pdbx_description
1 polymer ?
#
loop_
_entity_poly.entity_id
_entity_poly.type
_entity_poly.pdbx_seq_one_letter_code
_entity_poly.pdbx_strand_id
1 'polypeptide(L)'
;MKKMFLFLLAFVAIVAEAQTKGNFEVLDLGSFKLHVYNTNDALGDASYIIEGKTGLVTLEQPLFKDNVSEFDAYVVSLNKPVQKIITDYHVGGTGNHDVVMIEGMPDFVKGTIYGGMMKNFAETFGNAIASMPTGKIEEIPMGSTQNWNGVKFSFQKGASTDFPAASIIIGNKVYYTHWTPVKSHVSHLQISSLAAIDAEITEAERALKSGCEYFIGGHGGAVKKDMVEFKIDYLKTMKRIIAANKTADSFIAAMKKAYPNLPGEAGLADLAKTLYK
;
A
#
# COMPACT_ATOMS: atom_id res chain seq x y z
N MET A 1 8.28 29.81 12.70
CA MET A 1 9.39 29.42 11.80
C MET A 1 9.11 28.01 11.32
N LYS A 2 8.70 27.87 10.07
CA LYS A 2 8.34 26.56 9.47
C LYS A 2 9.63 25.79 9.25
N LYS A 3 9.86 24.73 10.04
CA LYS A 3 10.93 23.77 9.76
C LYS A 3 10.50 22.92 8.58
N MET A 4 11.09 23.23 7.44
CA MET A 4 10.98 22.45 6.22
C MET A 4 11.66 21.11 6.46
N PHE A 5 10.88 20.02 6.51
CA PHE A 5 11.40 18.66 6.61
C PHE A 5 12.07 18.30 5.28
N LEU A 6 13.38 18.34 5.27
CA LEU A 6 14.19 17.75 4.21
C LEU A 6 14.18 16.24 4.44
N PHE A 7 13.31 15.52 3.73
CA PHE A 7 13.41 14.07 3.60
C PHE A 7 14.61 13.74 2.71
N LEU A 8 15.76 13.53 3.34
CA LEU A 8 16.91 12.94 2.67
C LEU A 8 16.67 11.42 2.63
N LEU A 9 16.05 10.95 1.57
CA LEU A 9 16.07 9.54 1.19
C LEU A 9 17.52 9.23 0.77
N ALA A 10 18.28 8.61 1.66
CA ALA A 10 19.51 7.96 1.27
C ALA A 10 19.18 6.70 0.48
N PHE A 11 18.80 6.87 -0.79
CA PHE A 11 18.81 5.79 -1.74
C PHE A 11 20.25 5.56 -2.19
N VAL A 12 20.80 4.43 -1.80
CA VAL A 12 21.98 3.86 -2.43
C VAL A 12 21.72 3.87 -3.94
N ALA A 13 22.70 4.37 -4.71
CA ALA A 13 22.66 4.28 -6.16
C ALA A 13 22.49 2.82 -6.57
N ILE A 14 21.26 2.42 -6.80
CA ILE A 14 20.97 1.16 -7.46
C ILE A 14 21.31 1.41 -8.93
N VAL A 15 22.40 0.81 -9.35
CA VAL A 15 22.72 0.60 -10.77
C VAL A 15 21.42 0.11 -11.41
N ALA A 16 21.06 0.68 -12.55
CA ALA A 16 19.90 0.28 -13.34
C ALA A 16 20.05 -1.21 -13.72
N GLU A 17 19.68 -2.10 -12.79
CA GLU A 17 19.42 -3.48 -13.16
C GLU A 17 18.15 -3.47 -14.01
N ALA A 18 18.17 -4.23 -15.09
CA ALA A 18 17.00 -4.42 -15.94
C ALA A 18 15.82 -4.76 -15.04
N GLN A 19 14.77 -3.93 -15.07
CA GLN A 19 13.58 -4.12 -14.24
C GLN A 19 13.05 -5.53 -14.47
N THR A 20 12.98 -6.33 -13.42
CA THR A 20 12.45 -7.68 -13.52
C THR A 20 10.96 -7.58 -13.80
N LYS A 21 10.47 -8.41 -14.75
CA LYS A 21 9.03 -8.48 -15.02
C LYS A 21 8.27 -8.82 -13.74
N GLY A 22 7.09 -8.24 -13.61
CA GLY A 22 6.16 -8.59 -12.55
C GLY A 22 5.62 -10.01 -12.72
N ASN A 23 4.89 -10.47 -11.75
CA ASN A 23 4.23 -11.76 -11.81
C ASN A 23 2.76 -11.67 -11.39
N PHE A 24 1.92 -12.43 -12.10
CA PHE A 24 0.50 -12.55 -11.78
C PHE A 24 0.23 -13.85 -11.02
N GLU A 25 -0.59 -13.75 -9.98
CA GLU A 25 -1.22 -14.86 -9.29
C GLU A 25 -2.74 -14.72 -9.39
N VAL A 26 -3.47 -15.81 -9.54
CA VAL A 26 -4.94 -15.79 -9.61
C VAL A 26 -5.53 -16.60 -8.48
N LEU A 27 -6.35 -15.95 -7.65
CA LEU A 27 -7.07 -16.56 -6.54
C LEU A 27 -8.55 -16.64 -6.91
N ASP A 28 -9.09 -17.86 -7.04
CA ASP A 28 -10.52 -18.08 -7.24
C ASP A 28 -11.23 -18.04 -5.89
N LEU A 29 -12.09 -17.02 -5.71
CA LEU A 29 -12.84 -16.80 -4.49
C LEU A 29 -14.33 -17.16 -4.63
N GLY A 30 -14.66 -17.93 -5.66
CA GLY A 30 -16.01 -18.43 -5.96
C GLY A 30 -16.88 -17.40 -6.67
N SER A 31 -17.27 -16.32 -6.03
CA SER A 31 -18.12 -15.27 -6.63
C SER A 31 -17.36 -14.31 -7.55
N PHE A 32 -16.03 -14.23 -7.42
CA PHE A 32 -15.12 -13.46 -8.25
C PHE A 32 -13.72 -14.06 -8.19
N LYS A 33 -12.84 -13.63 -9.10
CA LYS A 33 -11.40 -13.92 -9.01
C LYS A 33 -10.64 -12.66 -8.62
N LEU A 34 -9.63 -12.84 -7.80
CA LEU A 34 -8.64 -11.81 -7.50
C LEU A 34 -7.35 -12.13 -8.24
N HIS A 35 -6.96 -11.28 -9.19
CA HIS A 35 -5.65 -11.34 -9.82
C HIS A 35 -4.74 -10.40 -9.05
N VAL A 36 -3.62 -10.91 -8.58
CA VAL A 36 -2.59 -10.19 -7.84
C VAL A 36 -1.42 -9.98 -8.77
N TYR A 37 -1.07 -8.75 -9.04
CA TYR A 37 0.11 -8.38 -9.81
C TYR A 37 1.17 -7.83 -8.87
N ASN A 38 2.23 -8.62 -8.62
CA ASN A 38 3.43 -8.14 -7.93
C ASN A 38 4.36 -7.55 -9.00
N THR A 39 4.62 -6.27 -8.91
CA THR A 39 5.38 -5.54 -9.95
C THR A 39 6.85 -5.93 -10.02
N ASN A 40 7.41 -6.42 -8.91
CA ASN A 40 8.85 -6.66 -8.73
C ASN A 40 9.72 -5.42 -9.02
N ASP A 41 9.13 -4.23 -8.89
CA ASP A 41 9.84 -2.96 -9.07
C ASP A 41 10.62 -2.53 -7.82
N ALA A 42 11.28 -1.38 -7.91
CA ALA A 42 12.12 -0.85 -6.83
C ALA A 42 11.32 -0.43 -5.58
N LEU A 43 10.00 -0.25 -5.70
CA LEU A 43 9.11 0.14 -4.60
C LEU A 43 8.38 -1.06 -3.98
N GLY A 44 8.41 -2.22 -4.64
CA GLY A 44 7.70 -3.43 -4.21
C GLY A 44 6.18 -3.26 -4.29
N ASP A 45 5.71 -2.54 -5.31
CA ASP A 45 4.29 -2.24 -5.50
C ASP A 45 3.50 -3.49 -5.89
N ALA A 46 2.22 -3.47 -5.58
CA ALA A 46 1.26 -4.47 -6.03
C ALA A 46 -0.01 -3.81 -6.55
N SER A 47 -0.57 -4.39 -7.60
CA SER A 47 -1.82 -3.97 -8.23
C SER A 47 -2.76 -5.16 -8.36
N TYR A 48 -4.05 -4.91 -8.44
CA TYR A 48 -5.05 -5.98 -8.37
C TYR A 48 -6.12 -5.81 -9.44
N ILE A 49 -6.64 -6.95 -9.90
CA ILE A 49 -7.82 -6.98 -10.75
C ILE A 49 -8.86 -7.87 -10.07
N ILE A 50 -10.02 -7.33 -9.81
CA ILE A 50 -11.18 -8.02 -9.29
C ILE A 50 -12.05 -8.38 -10.49
N GLU A 51 -11.98 -9.64 -10.91
CA GLU A 51 -12.72 -10.17 -12.04
C GLU A 51 -14.07 -10.67 -11.58
N GLY A 52 -15.10 -9.86 -11.82
CA GLY A 52 -16.49 -10.26 -11.61
C GLY A 52 -17.08 -11.01 -12.81
N LYS A 53 -18.37 -11.28 -12.75
CA LYS A 53 -19.07 -12.04 -13.79
C LYS A 53 -19.00 -11.36 -15.17
N THR A 54 -19.21 -10.05 -15.23
CA THR A 54 -19.40 -9.30 -16.49
C THR A 54 -18.33 -8.24 -16.75
N GLY A 55 -17.36 -8.05 -15.86
CA GLY A 55 -16.36 -7.02 -16.01
C GLY A 55 -15.29 -7.05 -14.93
N LEU A 56 -14.41 -6.09 -14.98
CA LEU A 56 -13.23 -5.93 -14.13
C LEU A 56 -13.34 -4.66 -13.28
N VAL A 57 -12.78 -4.71 -12.10
CA VAL A 57 -12.43 -3.53 -11.29
C VAL A 57 -10.94 -3.64 -11.00
N THR A 58 -10.16 -2.62 -11.29
CA THR A 58 -8.75 -2.59 -10.90
C THR A 58 -8.57 -1.80 -9.61
N LEU A 59 -7.59 -2.18 -8.82
CA LEU A 59 -7.25 -1.52 -7.55
C LEU A 59 -5.75 -1.33 -7.47
N GLU A 60 -5.30 -0.11 -7.19
CA GLU A 60 -3.93 0.36 -7.28
C GLU A 60 -3.33 0.21 -8.68
N GLN A 61 -2.49 1.12 -9.07
CA GLN A 61 -1.91 1.10 -10.41
C GLN A 61 -0.39 1.09 -10.32
N PRO A 62 0.31 0.35 -11.20
CA PRO A 62 1.77 0.37 -11.23
C PRO A 62 2.30 1.77 -11.50
N LEU A 63 3.44 2.12 -10.89
CA LEU A 63 4.11 3.39 -11.13
C LEU A 63 5.01 3.36 -12.36
N PHE A 64 5.75 2.27 -12.57
CA PHE A 64 6.73 2.16 -13.64
C PHE A 64 6.07 1.82 -14.98
N LYS A 65 6.46 2.50 -16.06
CA LYS A 65 5.85 2.37 -17.39
C LYS A 65 5.85 0.94 -17.94
N ASP A 66 6.92 0.18 -17.69
CA ASP A 66 7.01 -1.21 -18.13
C ASP A 66 5.98 -2.08 -17.39
N ASN A 67 5.81 -1.86 -16.06
CA ASN A 67 4.78 -2.53 -15.28
C ASN A 67 3.37 -2.10 -15.69
N VAL A 68 3.15 -0.82 -16.00
CA VAL A 68 1.87 -0.33 -16.56
C VAL A 68 1.55 -1.08 -17.84
N SER A 69 2.51 -1.16 -18.77
CA SER A 69 2.31 -1.85 -20.05
C SER A 69 2.01 -3.34 -19.86
N GLU A 70 2.69 -4.00 -18.93
CA GLU A 70 2.46 -5.42 -18.59
C GLU A 70 1.09 -5.62 -17.96
N PHE A 71 0.71 -4.77 -17.00
CA PHE A 71 -0.59 -4.81 -16.34
C PHE A 71 -1.74 -4.58 -17.33
N ASP A 72 -1.65 -3.56 -18.18
CA ASP A 72 -2.65 -3.24 -19.19
C ASP A 72 -2.81 -4.37 -20.21
N ALA A 73 -1.70 -4.96 -20.69
CA ALA A 73 -1.75 -6.11 -21.58
C ALA A 73 -2.46 -7.30 -20.93
N TYR A 74 -2.23 -7.54 -19.65
CA TYR A 74 -2.91 -8.60 -18.92
C TYR A 74 -4.41 -8.29 -18.75
N VAL A 75 -4.79 -7.05 -18.38
CA VAL A 75 -6.19 -6.60 -18.29
C VAL A 75 -6.92 -6.84 -19.61
N VAL A 76 -6.31 -6.46 -20.75
CA VAL A 76 -6.88 -6.68 -22.09
C VAL A 76 -7.06 -8.17 -22.36
N SER A 77 -6.12 -9.02 -21.96
CA SER A 77 -6.19 -10.48 -22.19
C SER A 77 -7.37 -11.16 -21.51
N LEU A 78 -7.92 -10.56 -20.44
CA LEU A 78 -9.10 -11.07 -19.73
C LEU A 78 -10.40 -10.88 -20.53
N ASN A 79 -10.36 -10.11 -21.60
CA ASN A 79 -11.48 -9.90 -22.54
C ASN A 79 -12.80 -9.50 -21.86
N LYS A 80 -12.72 -8.65 -20.84
CA LYS A 80 -13.85 -8.08 -20.09
C LYS A 80 -13.67 -6.57 -19.94
N PRO A 81 -14.76 -5.77 -19.94
CA PRO A 81 -14.67 -4.33 -19.76
C PRO A 81 -14.23 -3.98 -18.33
N VAL A 82 -13.33 -2.99 -18.20
CA VAL A 82 -13.00 -2.36 -16.92
C VAL A 82 -14.12 -1.38 -16.56
N GLN A 83 -14.82 -1.63 -15.46
CA GLN A 83 -15.91 -0.77 -14.99
C GLN A 83 -15.42 0.36 -14.11
N LYS A 84 -14.43 0.09 -13.26
CA LYS A 84 -13.89 1.06 -12.32
C LYS A 84 -12.39 0.81 -12.14
N ILE A 85 -11.67 1.90 -11.95
CA ILE A 85 -10.27 1.93 -11.56
C ILE A 85 -10.22 2.58 -10.17
N ILE A 86 -9.92 1.83 -9.14
CA ILE A 86 -9.80 2.33 -7.78
C ILE A 86 -8.32 2.63 -7.52
N THR A 87 -8.02 3.79 -6.98
CA THR A 87 -6.69 4.14 -6.50
C THR A 87 -6.75 4.67 -5.08
N ASP A 88 -5.78 4.29 -4.26
CA ASP A 88 -5.53 4.92 -2.96
C ASP A 88 -4.33 5.84 -3.11
N TYR A 89 -3.12 5.39 -2.82
CA TYR A 89 -1.91 6.19 -3.03
C TYR A 89 -1.25 5.98 -4.41
N HIS A 90 -1.50 4.84 -5.05
CA HIS A 90 -0.86 4.47 -6.32
C HIS A 90 -1.71 4.92 -7.50
N VAL A 91 -1.59 6.18 -7.85
CA VAL A 91 -2.34 6.80 -8.95
C VAL A 91 -1.59 6.81 -10.29
N GLY A 92 -0.30 6.44 -10.29
CA GLY A 92 0.50 6.33 -11.51
C GLY A 92 -0.09 5.29 -12.47
N GLY A 93 0.13 5.46 -13.78
CA GLY A 93 -0.33 4.49 -14.77
C GLY A 93 -1.81 4.57 -15.17
N THR A 94 -2.64 5.36 -14.50
CA THR A 94 -4.06 5.52 -14.90
C THR A 94 -4.26 6.38 -16.15
N GLY A 95 -3.26 7.15 -16.56
CA GLY A 95 -3.31 7.97 -17.76
C GLY A 95 -4.46 8.97 -17.74
N ASN A 96 -5.34 8.89 -18.75
CA ASN A 96 -6.54 9.73 -18.87
C ASN A 96 -7.83 9.00 -18.46
N HIS A 97 -7.74 7.82 -17.87
CA HIS A 97 -8.89 7.08 -17.40
C HIS A 97 -9.52 7.73 -16.16
N ASP A 98 -10.83 7.67 -16.07
CA ASP A 98 -11.56 8.09 -14.88
C ASP A 98 -11.25 7.12 -13.72
N VAL A 99 -10.98 7.67 -12.55
CA VAL A 99 -10.59 6.90 -11.36
C VAL A 99 -11.55 7.15 -10.20
N VAL A 100 -11.61 6.19 -9.31
CA VAL A 100 -12.34 6.27 -8.04
C VAL A 100 -11.33 6.40 -6.90
N MET A 101 -11.51 7.39 -6.05
CA MET A 101 -10.71 7.58 -4.83
C MET A 101 -11.62 7.70 -3.61
N ILE A 102 -11.10 7.32 -2.44
CA ILE A 102 -11.80 7.57 -1.18
C ILE A 102 -11.80 9.05 -0.84
N GLU A 103 -12.80 9.47 -0.07
CA GLU A 103 -12.97 10.83 0.47
C GLU A 103 -11.66 11.40 1.07
N GLY A 104 -11.29 12.61 0.62
CA GLY A 104 -10.08 13.32 1.00
C GLY A 104 -8.81 12.93 0.21
N MET A 105 -8.79 11.81 -0.47
CA MET A 105 -7.64 11.39 -1.28
C MET A 105 -7.40 12.29 -2.50
N PRO A 106 -8.43 12.81 -3.22
CA PRO A 106 -8.21 13.71 -4.34
C PRO A 106 -7.45 15.00 -3.97
N ASP A 107 -7.73 15.56 -2.80
CA ASP A 107 -7.03 16.75 -2.31
C ASP A 107 -5.60 16.40 -1.86
N PHE A 108 -5.41 15.25 -1.26
CA PHE A 108 -4.09 14.79 -0.85
C PHE A 108 -3.17 14.56 -2.05
N VAL A 109 -3.61 13.87 -3.09
CA VAL A 109 -2.76 13.58 -4.27
C VAL A 109 -2.45 14.84 -5.10
N LYS A 110 -3.28 15.87 -5.01
CA LYS A 110 -3.02 17.19 -5.60
C LYS A 110 -2.19 18.11 -4.69
N GLY A 111 -2.00 17.69 -3.43
CA GLY A 111 -1.32 18.48 -2.41
C GLY A 111 0.20 18.47 -2.54
N THR A 112 0.84 19.37 -1.79
CA THR A 112 2.29 19.58 -1.83
C THR A 112 3.10 18.39 -1.31
N ILE A 113 2.53 17.57 -0.39
CA ILE A 113 3.19 16.41 0.18
C ILE A 113 3.32 15.32 -0.87
N TYR A 114 2.21 14.93 -1.48
CA TYR A 114 2.20 13.91 -2.53
C TYR A 114 2.95 14.39 -3.78
N GLY A 115 2.76 15.65 -4.18
CA GLY A 115 3.50 16.25 -5.29
C GLY A 115 5.01 16.30 -5.04
N GLY A 116 5.46 16.54 -3.80
CA GLY A 116 6.86 16.47 -3.42
C GLY A 116 7.43 15.05 -3.51
N MET A 117 6.66 14.04 -3.10
CA MET A 117 7.02 12.63 -3.24
C MET A 117 7.16 12.24 -4.71
N MET A 118 6.18 12.58 -5.55
CA MET A 118 6.23 12.31 -6.99
C MET A 118 7.37 13.02 -7.69
N LYS A 119 7.73 14.23 -7.28
CA LYS A 119 8.91 14.94 -7.77
C LYS A 119 10.20 14.17 -7.44
N ASN A 120 10.34 13.69 -6.20
CA ASN A 120 11.49 12.88 -5.79
C ASN A 120 11.58 11.57 -6.60
N PHE A 121 10.45 10.93 -6.88
CA PHE A 121 10.42 9.74 -7.75
C PHE A 121 10.85 10.08 -9.18
N ALA A 122 10.38 11.22 -9.73
CA ALA A 122 10.81 11.66 -11.05
C ALA A 122 12.31 11.99 -11.11
N GLU A 123 12.88 12.60 -10.06
CA GLU A 123 14.31 12.84 -9.94
C GLU A 123 15.12 11.54 -9.83
N THR A 124 14.59 10.53 -9.12
CA THR A 124 15.27 9.25 -8.89
C THR A 124 15.18 8.32 -10.09
N PHE A 125 13.99 8.19 -10.67
CA PHE A 125 13.69 7.19 -11.70
C PHE A 125 13.54 7.78 -13.11
N GLY A 126 13.55 9.11 -13.22
CA GLY A 126 13.48 9.80 -14.50
C GLY A 126 12.26 9.42 -15.34
N ASN A 127 12.52 9.05 -16.60
CA ASN A 127 11.48 8.69 -17.55
C ASN A 127 10.87 7.29 -17.36
N ALA A 128 11.35 6.51 -16.39
CA ALA A 128 10.84 5.17 -16.13
C ALA A 128 9.45 5.16 -15.50
N ILE A 129 9.07 6.24 -14.78
CA ILE A 129 7.76 6.31 -14.11
C ILE A 129 6.69 6.92 -15.01
N ALA A 130 5.44 6.53 -14.74
CA ALA A 130 4.26 7.07 -15.38
C ALA A 130 3.96 8.50 -14.91
N SER A 131 3.27 9.25 -15.77
CA SER A 131 2.82 10.60 -15.42
C SER A 131 1.62 10.54 -14.47
N MET A 132 1.38 11.65 -13.75
CA MET A 132 0.16 11.82 -12.95
C MET A 132 -1.09 11.70 -13.83
N PRO A 133 -2.19 11.13 -13.28
CA PRO A 133 -3.43 10.96 -14.01
C PRO A 133 -4.06 12.30 -14.42
N THR A 134 -4.75 12.29 -15.56
CA THR A 134 -5.48 13.44 -16.09
C THR A 134 -6.98 13.18 -16.25
N GLY A 135 -7.44 11.96 -15.93
CA GLY A 135 -8.85 11.59 -15.93
C GLY A 135 -9.64 12.26 -14.81
N LYS A 136 -10.96 12.08 -14.85
CA LYS A 136 -11.84 12.56 -13.77
C LYS A 136 -11.68 11.69 -12.54
N ILE A 137 -11.83 12.30 -11.37
CA ILE A 137 -11.83 11.62 -10.09
C ILE A 137 -13.27 11.58 -9.56
N GLU A 138 -13.79 10.39 -9.34
CA GLU A 138 -15.03 10.14 -8.59
C GLU A 138 -14.64 9.88 -7.13
N GLU A 139 -15.13 10.71 -6.22
CA GLU A 139 -14.86 10.57 -4.81
C GLU A 139 -15.92 9.71 -4.14
N ILE A 140 -15.47 8.69 -3.39
CA ILE A 140 -16.35 7.76 -2.66
C ILE A 140 -16.33 8.11 -1.18
N PRO A 141 -17.51 8.40 -0.56
CA PRO A 141 -17.59 8.70 0.87
C PRO A 141 -17.11 7.53 1.73
N MET A 142 -16.40 7.84 2.81
CA MET A 142 -16.06 6.85 3.84
C MET A 142 -17.33 6.27 4.47
N GLY A 143 -17.35 4.98 4.74
CA GLY A 143 -18.50 4.26 5.25
C GLY A 143 -19.49 3.79 4.17
N SER A 144 -19.26 4.15 2.90
CA SER A 144 -20.12 3.75 1.80
C SER A 144 -19.86 2.33 1.30
N THR A 145 -20.83 1.81 0.58
CA THR A 145 -20.74 0.50 -0.09
C THR A 145 -21.18 0.64 -1.55
N GLN A 146 -20.40 0.05 -2.44
CA GLN A 146 -20.66 0.01 -3.87
C GLN A 146 -20.79 -1.45 -4.32
N ASN A 147 -21.50 -1.69 -5.43
CA ASN A 147 -21.57 -3.00 -6.07
C ASN A 147 -21.19 -2.84 -7.54
N TRP A 148 -20.04 -3.41 -7.90
CA TRP A 148 -19.56 -3.41 -9.28
C TRP A 148 -19.34 -4.85 -9.75
N ASN A 149 -19.89 -5.18 -10.90
CA ASN A 149 -19.83 -6.54 -11.47
C ASN A 149 -20.33 -7.67 -10.55
N GLY A 150 -21.28 -7.37 -9.66
CA GLY A 150 -21.77 -8.32 -8.66
C GLY A 150 -20.84 -8.51 -7.46
N VAL A 151 -19.76 -7.75 -7.36
CA VAL A 151 -18.85 -7.76 -6.23
C VAL A 151 -19.08 -6.51 -5.36
N LYS A 152 -19.23 -6.75 -4.06
CA LYS A 152 -19.45 -5.69 -3.07
C LYS A 152 -18.12 -5.09 -2.64
N PHE A 153 -18.01 -3.76 -2.63
CA PHE A 153 -16.87 -2.99 -2.12
C PHE A 153 -17.36 -2.12 -0.96
N SER A 154 -16.86 -2.33 0.24
CA SER A 154 -17.19 -1.49 1.40
C SER A 154 -15.98 -0.67 1.79
N PHE A 155 -16.10 0.65 1.67
CA PHE A 155 -15.03 1.62 1.91
C PHE A 155 -15.06 2.10 3.36
N GLN A 156 -13.93 2.09 4.02
CA GLN A 156 -13.77 2.52 5.41
C GLN A 156 -12.51 3.36 5.53
N LYS A 157 -12.45 4.18 6.59
CA LYS A 157 -11.22 4.88 6.93
C LYS A 157 -10.15 3.88 7.37
N GLY A 158 -8.98 3.93 6.74
CA GLY A 158 -7.82 3.12 7.07
C GLY A 158 -7.02 3.63 8.27
N ALA A 159 -5.95 2.93 8.58
CA ALA A 159 -5.02 3.27 9.65
C ALA A 159 -4.09 4.38 9.22
N SER A 160 -4.55 5.61 9.25
CA SER A 160 -3.70 6.78 9.05
C SER A 160 -4.00 7.84 10.09
N THR A 161 -2.95 8.49 10.60
CA THR A 161 -3.06 9.63 11.50
C THR A 161 -2.83 10.96 10.80
N ASP A 162 -2.12 10.93 9.66
CA ASP A 162 -1.60 12.14 9.00
C ASP A 162 -2.15 12.33 7.58
N PHE A 163 -2.62 11.26 6.95
CA PHE A 163 -3.09 11.28 5.56
C PHE A 163 -4.40 10.52 5.40
N PRO A 164 -5.23 10.85 4.39
CA PRO A 164 -6.34 9.99 4.04
C PRO A 164 -5.81 8.60 3.65
N ALA A 165 -6.51 7.56 4.08
CA ALA A 165 -6.22 6.20 3.70
C ALA A 165 -7.51 5.39 3.69
N ALA A 166 -7.63 4.48 2.76
CA ALA A 166 -8.76 3.57 2.67
C ALA A 166 -8.43 2.20 3.27
N SER A 167 -9.45 1.59 3.88
CA SER A 167 -9.55 0.14 3.98
C SER A 167 -10.76 -0.30 3.20
N ILE A 168 -10.62 -1.33 2.39
CA ILE A 168 -11.68 -1.77 1.49
C ILE A 168 -11.95 -3.26 1.72
N ILE A 169 -13.21 -3.61 2.05
CA ILE A 169 -13.64 -5.01 2.08
C ILE A 169 -14.24 -5.35 0.72
N ILE A 170 -13.68 -6.34 0.05
CA ILE A 170 -14.05 -6.75 -1.30
C ILE A 170 -14.69 -8.13 -1.26
N GLY A 171 -15.95 -8.22 -1.63
CA GLY A 171 -16.72 -9.46 -1.73
C GLY A 171 -16.82 -10.25 -0.41
N ASN A 172 -16.61 -9.61 0.74
CA ASN A 172 -16.46 -10.23 2.07
C ASN A 172 -15.35 -11.30 2.14
N LYS A 173 -14.39 -11.28 1.21
CA LYS A 173 -13.30 -12.27 1.10
C LYS A 173 -11.91 -11.65 1.21
N VAL A 174 -11.77 -10.41 0.78
CA VAL A 174 -10.48 -9.70 0.69
C VAL A 174 -10.56 -8.41 1.49
N TYR A 175 -9.53 -8.14 2.27
CA TYR A 175 -9.36 -6.90 3.02
C TYR A 175 -8.14 -6.15 2.48
N TYR A 176 -8.35 -4.95 1.97
CA TYR A 176 -7.30 -4.07 1.50
C TYR A 176 -6.93 -3.04 2.57
N THR A 177 -5.64 -2.83 2.75
CA THR A 177 -5.02 -1.69 3.44
C THR A 177 -3.81 -1.25 2.63
N HIS A 178 -3.33 -0.01 2.77
CA HIS A 178 -2.17 0.44 1.97
C HIS A 178 -0.94 -0.45 2.13
N TRP A 179 -0.63 -0.88 3.35
CA TRP A 179 0.52 -1.76 3.63
C TRP A 179 0.06 -3.19 3.92
N THR A 180 0.36 -4.10 3.00
CA THR A 180 0.14 -5.54 3.22
C THR A 180 0.89 -5.99 4.48
N PRO A 181 0.26 -6.72 5.42
CA PRO A 181 0.96 -7.33 6.54
C PRO A 181 1.98 -8.35 6.05
N VAL A 182 3.26 -8.17 6.37
CA VAL A 182 4.34 -9.07 5.98
C VAL A 182 5.26 -9.35 7.16
N LYS A 183 5.99 -10.48 7.12
CA LYS A 183 7.03 -10.82 8.12
C LYS A 183 8.30 -10.02 7.83
N SER A 184 8.27 -8.74 8.14
CA SER A 184 9.43 -7.85 8.04
C SER A 184 9.38 -6.76 9.11
N HIS A 185 10.49 -6.08 9.35
CA HIS A 185 10.48 -4.84 10.10
C HIS A 185 9.70 -3.79 9.33
N VAL A 186 8.86 -3.02 10.03
CA VAL A 186 8.12 -1.89 9.43
C VAL A 186 9.05 -0.71 9.19
N SER A 187 8.75 0.07 8.17
CA SER A 187 9.52 1.27 7.84
C SER A 187 8.98 2.52 8.57
N HIS A 188 9.75 3.59 8.57
CA HIS A 188 9.32 4.89 9.05
C HIS A 188 8.20 5.51 8.19
N LEU A 189 7.98 5.00 6.96
CA LEU A 189 6.86 5.40 6.11
C LEU A 189 5.54 4.79 6.59
N GLN A 190 5.60 3.59 7.19
CA GLN A 190 4.42 2.94 7.78
C GLN A 190 4.12 3.49 9.18
N ILE A 191 5.16 3.77 9.96
CA ILE A 191 5.05 4.17 11.36
C ILE A 191 5.78 5.49 11.57
N SER A 192 5.03 6.58 11.64
CA SER A 192 5.56 7.94 11.85
C SER A 192 5.54 8.40 13.31
N SER A 193 4.80 7.69 14.19
CA SER A 193 4.60 8.08 15.59
C SER A 193 4.04 6.92 16.43
N LEU A 194 3.97 7.11 17.75
CA LEU A 194 3.27 6.16 18.65
C LEU A 194 1.77 6.06 18.32
N ALA A 195 1.15 7.16 17.93
CA ALA A 195 -0.25 7.17 17.51
C ALA A 195 -0.46 6.33 16.23
N ALA A 196 0.49 6.37 15.29
CA ALA A 196 0.46 5.53 14.10
C ALA A 196 0.57 4.04 14.44
N ILE A 197 1.35 3.65 15.46
CA ILE A 197 1.40 2.25 15.94
C ILE A 197 0.02 1.80 16.44
N ASP A 198 -0.65 2.63 17.23
CA ASP A 198 -1.97 2.29 17.79
C ASP A 198 -3.05 2.24 16.70
N ALA A 199 -2.99 3.13 15.72
CA ALA A 199 -3.87 3.12 14.56
C ALA A 199 -3.69 1.84 13.73
N GLU A 200 -2.45 1.44 13.45
CA GLU A 200 -2.12 0.21 12.71
C GLU A 200 -2.54 -1.07 13.47
N ILE A 201 -2.37 -1.12 14.79
CA ILE A 201 -2.86 -2.24 15.61
C ILE A 201 -4.39 -2.32 15.52
N THR A 202 -5.09 -1.20 15.69
CA THR A 202 -6.56 -1.13 15.62
C THR A 202 -7.06 -1.58 14.25
N GLU A 203 -6.39 -1.15 13.19
CA GLU A 203 -6.71 -1.53 11.81
C GLU A 203 -6.52 -3.04 11.58
N ALA A 204 -5.37 -3.57 11.99
CA ALA A 204 -5.08 -4.99 11.84
C ALA A 204 -6.06 -5.88 12.63
N GLU A 205 -6.45 -5.45 13.85
CA GLU A 205 -7.48 -6.14 14.64
C GLU A 205 -8.87 -6.07 13.96
N ARG A 206 -9.20 -4.93 13.32
CA ARG A 206 -10.42 -4.78 12.52
C ARG A 206 -10.38 -5.70 11.29
N ALA A 207 -9.25 -5.78 10.61
CA ALA A 207 -9.05 -6.67 9.48
C ALA A 207 -9.30 -8.14 9.87
N LEU A 208 -8.76 -8.62 10.98
CA LEU A 208 -9.04 -9.97 11.46
C LEU A 208 -10.53 -10.20 11.78
N LYS A 209 -11.19 -9.23 12.41
CA LYS A 209 -12.62 -9.31 12.74
C LYS A 209 -13.53 -9.28 11.51
N SER A 210 -13.04 -8.83 10.37
CA SER A 210 -13.83 -8.80 9.12
C SER A 210 -14.21 -10.20 8.61
N GLY A 211 -13.49 -11.23 9.02
CA GLY A 211 -13.65 -12.58 8.52
C GLY A 211 -13.13 -12.81 7.08
N CYS A 212 -12.42 -11.83 6.53
CA CYS A 212 -11.80 -11.96 5.21
C CYS A 212 -10.74 -13.06 5.19
N GLU A 213 -10.60 -13.69 4.04
CA GLU A 213 -9.66 -14.81 3.84
C GLU A 213 -8.28 -14.34 3.39
N TYR A 214 -8.22 -13.21 2.68
CA TYR A 214 -7.01 -12.61 2.14
C TYR A 214 -6.89 -11.15 2.56
N PHE A 215 -5.64 -10.73 2.75
CA PHE A 215 -5.26 -9.37 3.11
C PHE A 215 -4.25 -8.88 2.09
N ILE A 216 -4.53 -7.71 1.49
CA ILE A 216 -3.77 -7.13 0.39
C ILE A 216 -3.44 -5.67 0.66
N GLY A 217 -2.51 -5.11 -0.10
CA GLY A 217 -2.16 -3.68 -0.02
C GLY A 217 -1.43 -3.19 -1.25
N GLY A 218 -1.19 -1.91 -1.33
CA GLY A 218 -0.41 -1.30 -2.42
C GLY A 218 1.04 -1.77 -2.47
N HIS A 219 1.58 -2.29 -1.37
CA HIS A 219 2.90 -2.89 -1.29
C HIS A 219 2.83 -4.32 -0.74
N GLY A 220 3.40 -5.27 -1.48
CA GLY A 220 3.37 -6.70 -1.16
C GLY A 220 2.05 -7.37 -1.58
N GLY A 221 2.06 -8.55 -2.07
CA GLY A 221 0.93 -9.26 -2.67
C GLY A 221 -0.19 -9.67 -1.70
N ALA A 222 -0.86 -10.79 -1.97
CA ALA A 222 -1.93 -11.30 -1.12
C ALA A 222 -1.38 -12.23 -0.02
N VAL A 223 -1.84 -12.03 1.21
CA VAL A 223 -1.42 -12.83 2.37
C VAL A 223 -2.62 -13.36 3.15
N LYS A 224 -2.38 -14.27 4.07
CA LYS A 224 -3.38 -14.86 4.96
C LYS A 224 -3.31 -14.25 6.36
N LYS A 225 -4.28 -14.62 7.20
CA LYS A 225 -4.47 -14.06 8.53
C LYS A 225 -3.26 -14.17 9.45
N ASP A 226 -2.41 -15.19 9.30
CA ASP A 226 -1.19 -15.37 10.10
C ASP A 226 -0.20 -14.20 9.96
N MET A 227 -0.18 -13.54 8.79
CA MET A 227 0.60 -12.32 8.59
C MET A 227 0.00 -11.12 9.35
N VAL A 228 -1.33 -11.02 9.40
CA VAL A 228 -2.00 -9.97 10.19
C VAL A 228 -1.78 -10.18 11.69
N GLU A 229 -1.88 -11.43 12.15
CA GLU A 229 -1.59 -11.81 13.54
C GLU A 229 -0.13 -11.47 13.89
N PHE A 230 0.82 -11.80 13.01
CA PHE A 230 2.22 -11.41 13.19
C PHE A 230 2.39 -9.88 13.28
N LYS A 231 1.75 -9.11 12.38
CA LYS A 231 1.83 -7.63 12.41
C LYS A 231 1.35 -7.07 13.75
N ILE A 232 0.24 -7.58 14.28
CA ILE A 232 -0.29 -7.15 15.57
C ILE A 232 0.71 -7.43 16.70
N ASP A 233 1.24 -8.65 16.78
CA ASP A 233 2.19 -9.04 17.82
C ASP A 233 3.51 -8.26 17.70
N TYR A 234 3.97 -8.03 16.47
CA TYR A 234 5.14 -7.23 16.19
C TYR A 234 4.97 -5.78 16.67
N LEU A 235 3.87 -5.13 16.32
CA LEU A 235 3.59 -3.75 16.71
C LEU A 235 3.39 -3.60 18.24
N LYS A 236 2.71 -4.55 18.87
CA LYS A 236 2.56 -4.58 20.35
C LYS A 236 3.92 -4.78 21.04
N THR A 237 4.79 -5.61 20.49
CA THR A 237 6.15 -5.82 20.99
C THR A 237 7.00 -4.57 20.78
N MET A 238 6.95 -3.95 19.60
CA MET A 238 7.65 -2.70 19.30
C MET A 238 7.25 -1.59 20.28
N LYS A 239 5.95 -1.45 20.58
CA LYS A 239 5.45 -0.47 21.56
C LYS A 239 6.02 -0.71 22.96
N ARG A 240 6.10 -1.97 23.41
CA ARG A 240 6.74 -2.31 24.70
C ARG A 240 8.23 -1.99 24.70
N ILE A 241 8.92 -2.28 23.61
CA ILE A 241 10.35 -1.98 23.46
C ILE A 241 10.58 -0.46 23.50
N ILE A 242 9.77 0.34 22.81
CA ILE A 242 9.85 1.81 22.87
C ILE A 242 9.70 2.32 24.28
N ALA A 243 8.72 1.82 25.04
CA ALA A 243 8.49 2.22 26.42
C ALA A 243 9.67 1.90 27.36
N ALA A 244 10.37 0.78 27.12
CA ALA A 244 11.48 0.31 27.93
C ALA A 244 12.84 0.92 27.53
N ASN A 245 12.97 1.50 26.34
CA ASN A 245 14.24 2.02 25.79
C ASN A 245 14.16 3.53 25.58
N LYS A 246 15.16 4.26 26.02
CA LYS A 246 15.16 5.73 25.99
C LYS A 246 15.96 6.34 24.83
N THR A 247 16.65 5.51 24.07
CA THR A 247 17.48 5.96 22.94
C THR A 247 17.23 5.14 21.68
N ALA A 248 17.45 5.75 20.53
CA ALA A 248 17.34 5.09 19.22
C ALA A 248 18.18 3.81 19.16
N ASP A 249 19.44 3.86 19.63
CA ASP A 249 20.35 2.72 19.59
C ASP A 249 19.85 1.55 20.46
N SER A 250 19.37 1.85 21.68
CA SER A 250 18.82 0.81 22.55
C SER A 250 17.54 0.18 21.99
N PHE A 251 16.71 0.97 21.32
CA PHE A 251 15.54 0.47 20.60
C PHE A 251 15.94 -0.47 19.46
N ILE A 252 16.86 -0.04 18.59
CA ILE A 252 17.34 -0.86 17.46
C ILE A 252 17.90 -2.19 17.97
N ALA A 253 18.77 -2.15 18.99
CA ALA A 253 19.33 -3.38 19.57
C ALA A 253 18.25 -4.32 20.15
N ALA A 254 17.26 -3.75 20.83
CA ALA A 254 16.16 -4.53 21.41
C ALA A 254 15.26 -5.14 20.33
N MET A 255 14.96 -4.40 19.24
CA MET A 255 14.18 -4.93 18.10
C MET A 255 14.92 -6.09 17.40
N LYS A 256 16.22 -5.94 17.11
CA LYS A 256 17.06 -7.01 16.54
C LYS A 256 17.12 -8.25 17.44
N LYS A 257 17.17 -8.06 18.75
CA LYS A 257 17.14 -9.16 19.71
C LYS A 257 15.79 -9.86 19.75
N ALA A 258 14.69 -9.12 19.67
CA ALA A 258 13.33 -9.68 19.70
C ALA A 258 12.98 -10.42 18.40
N TYR A 259 13.52 -9.96 17.28
CA TYR A 259 13.25 -10.48 15.93
C TYR A 259 14.56 -10.70 15.16
N PRO A 260 15.36 -11.69 15.54
CA PRO A 260 16.63 -11.98 14.87
C PRO A 260 16.37 -12.42 13.41
N ASN A 261 17.15 -11.86 12.48
CA ASN A 261 17.08 -12.17 11.05
C ASN A 261 15.74 -11.82 10.36
N LEU A 262 14.91 -10.97 10.97
CA LEU A 262 13.70 -10.50 10.31
C LEU A 262 14.09 -9.55 9.17
N PRO A 263 13.55 -9.72 7.94
CA PRO A 263 13.80 -8.80 6.84
C PRO A 263 13.49 -7.33 7.19
N GLY A 264 14.11 -6.38 6.49
CA GLY A 264 13.87 -4.94 6.72
C GLY A 264 14.70 -4.32 7.86
N GLU A 265 15.68 -5.03 8.42
CA GLU A 265 16.52 -4.56 9.53
C GLU A 265 17.24 -3.23 9.23
N ALA A 266 17.63 -3.00 7.98
CA ALA A 266 18.27 -1.75 7.55
C ALA A 266 17.38 -0.51 7.78
N GLY A 267 16.06 -0.65 7.71
CA GLY A 267 15.09 0.43 7.94
C GLY A 267 14.90 0.84 9.41
N LEU A 268 15.40 0.03 10.37
CA LEU A 268 15.25 0.31 11.80
C LEU A 268 15.91 1.63 12.24
N ALA A 269 17.00 2.03 11.57
CA ALA A 269 17.68 3.28 11.91
C ALA A 269 16.81 4.51 11.60
N ASP A 270 16.13 4.54 10.45
CA ASP A 270 15.27 5.65 10.08
C ASP A 270 13.95 5.64 10.87
N LEU A 271 13.43 4.45 11.16
CA LEU A 271 12.30 4.29 12.07
C LEU A 271 12.64 4.83 13.47
N ALA A 272 13.81 4.48 14.02
CA ALA A 272 14.25 4.95 15.32
C ALA A 272 14.42 6.48 15.36
N LYS A 273 15.03 7.10 14.34
CA LYS A 273 15.12 8.56 14.22
C LYS A 273 13.75 9.23 14.21
N THR A 274 12.74 8.56 13.66
CA THR A 274 11.37 9.09 13.61
C THR A 274 10.69 9.02 14.97
N LEU A 275 10.89 7.94 15.73
CA LEU A 275 10.24 7.69 17.01
C LEU A 275 10.90 8.37 18.21
N TYR A 276 12.20 8.70 18.12
CA TYR A 276 13.01 9.29 19.21
C TYR A 276 13.46 10.73 18.89
N LYS A 277 12.57 11.51 18.29
CA LYS A 277 12.78 12.96 18.02
C LYS A 277 12.67 13.80 19.27
#